data_42a654a6d84dfcd329b4bdaeea6ffba7
#
_entry.id   42a654a6d84dfcd329b4bdaeea6ffba7
#
_cell.length_a   1.000
_cell.length_b   1.000
_cell.length_c   1.000
_cell.angle_alpha   90.00
_cell.angle_beta   90.00
_cell.angle_gamma   90.00
#
_symmetry.space_group_name_H-M   'P 1'
#
loop_
_entity.id
_entity.type
_entity.pdbx_description
1 polymer ?
#
loop_
_entity_poly.entity_id
_entity_poly.type
_entity_poly.pdbx_seq_one_letter_code
_entity_poly.pdbx_strand_id
1 'polypeptide(L)'
;MRYVDEFRDPEKAKTLLKEITALSVRLQSGKTRPLQIMEVCGGHTHAIFRYGIETMLPDEIELVHGPGCPVCVLPMGRVDDCVRLAETPGVIFTTFGDAMRVPGSKKSLLQAKSEGADVRMVYSPLDSLRIARGNPDKQVVFFALGFETTMPSTAMTVLRAEAEGIANFSLFCNHITIIPTVKAILDSPELELDGFLGPGHVSMVIGNAPYRFIAEQYGKPIVVAGFEPLDVLHALWMVLKQLDEGRSEVENQYARVVAHGGNAVALDAISKVFELREFFEWRGLGSIDHSGVRMRKAYEAYDAEKKFAIRSVKIADPKSCQCGEVLKGVIKPWECKVFGAACTPETPLGALMVSSEGACAAYYQFGDVEKIHSRRAEAAAAQTAEARVAGTRS
;
A
#
# COMPACT_ATOMS: atom_id res chain seq x y z
N MET A 1 11.31 -24.66 -8.62
CA MET A 1 12.14 -23.50 -9.12
C MET A 1 13.03 -23.03 -7.99
N ARG A 2 14.32 -22.85 -8.26
CA ARG A 2 15.26 -22.28 -7.29
C ARG A 2 14.70 -20.94 -6.75
N TYR A 3 14.78 -20.71 -5.44
CA TYR A 3 14.23 -19.54 -4.72
C TYR A 3 12.69 -19.41 -4.67
N VAL A 4 11.93 -20.41 -5.11
CA VAL A 4 10.48 -20.47 -4.97
C VAL A 4 10.07 -21.68 -4.14
N ASP A 5 10.36 -22.90 -4.63
CA ASP A 5 9.92 -24.14 -3.95
C ASP A 5 10.58 -24.30 -2.58
N GLU A 6 11.83 -23.82 -2.44
CA GLU A 6 12.60 -23.82 -1.19
C GLU A 6 11.92 -22.96 -0.07
N PHE A 7 11.13 -21.95 -0.47
CA PHE A 7 10.41 -21.04 0.43
C PHE A 7 8.93 -21.40 0.61
N ARG A 8 8.50 -22.57 0.08
CA ARG A 8 7.14 -23.12 0.22
C ARG A 8 7.12 -24.48 0.89
N ASP A 9 8.21 -24.88 1.54
CA ASP A 9 8.35 -26.14 2.23
C ASP A 9 7.42 -26.22 3.45
N PRO A 10 6.43 -27.14 3.50
CA PRO A 10 5.45 -27.20 4.58
C PRO A 10 6.05 -27.66 5.91
N GLU A 11 7.10 -28.46 5.91
CA GLU A 11 7.73 -28.93 7.16
C GLU A 11 8.52 -27.82 7.85
N LYS A 12 9.21 -26.98 7.06
CA LYS A 12 9.85 -25.78 7.57
C LYS A 12 8.81 -24.78 8.08
N ALA A 13 7.68 -24.63 7.39
CA ALA A 13 6.59 -23.77 7.85
C ALA A 13 6.03 -24.23 9.19
N LYS A 14 5.78 -25.53 9.37
CA LYS A 14 5.34 -26.12 10.65
C LYS A 14 6.34 -25.88 11.78
N THR A 15 7.63 -25.98 11.49
CA THR A 15 8.69 -25.73 12.46
C THR A 15 8.68 -24.27 12.91
N LEU A 16 8.65 -23.32 11.96
CA LEU A 16 8.55 -21.90 12.27
C LEU A 16 7.28 -21.56 13.05
N LEU A 17 6.14 -22.12 12.67
CA LEU A 17 4.87 -21.89 13.39
C LEU A 17 4.94 -22.37 14.84
N LYS A 18 5.58 -23.51 15.14
CA LYS A 18 5.80 -23.96 16.52
C LYS A 18 6.65 -22.96 17.32
N GLU A 19 7.72 -22.44 16.73
CA GLU A 19 8.59 -21.46 17.39
C GLU A 19 7.86 -20.11 17.57
N ILE A 20 7.11 -19.66 16.56
CA ILE A 20 6.27 -18.46 16.62
C ILE A 20 5.26 -18.59 17.77
N THR A 21 4.55 -19.73 17.87
CA THR A 21 3.59 -19.98 18.95
C THR A 21 4.27 -19.99 20.33
N ALA A 22 5.44 -20.61 20.45
CA ALA A 22 6.17 -20.61 21.72
C ALA A 22 6.65 -19.20 22.15
N LEU A 23 7.08 -18.38 21.18
CA LEU A 23 7.46 -16.99 21.42
C LEU A 23 6.24 -16.12 21.78
N SER A 24 5.13 -16.26 21.07
CA SER A 24 3.93 -15.45 21.32
C SER A 24 3.34 -15.67 22.69
N VAL A 25 3.26 -16.92 23.15
CA VAL A 25 2.78 -17.27 24.51
C VAL A 25 3.66 -16.63 25.59
N ARG A 26 5.01 -16.63 25.42
CA ARG A 26 5.91 -15.98 26.37
C ARG A 26 5.73 -14.47 26.39
N LEU A 27 5.67 -13.84 25.21
CA LEU A 27 5.50 -12.41 25.04
C LEU A 27 4.13 -11.88 25.47
N GLN A 28 3.11 -12.74 25.44
CA GLN A 28 1.76 -12.41 25.86
C GLN A 28 1.61 -12.37 27.39
N SER A 29 2.56 -12.95 28.15
CA SER A 29 2.50 -12.96 29.61
C SER A 29 2.35 -11.55 30.18
N GLY A 30 1.21 -11.27 30.82
CA GLY A 30 0.90 -9.96 31.40
C GLY A 30 0.31 -8.92 30.43
N LYS A 31 0.09 -9.26 29.16
CA LYS A 31 -0.61 -8.39 28.18
C LYS A 31 -2.09 -8.75 28.08
N THR A 32 -2.92 -7.72 27.85
CA THR A 32 -4.39 -7.87 27.71
C THR A 32 -4.84 -7.88 26.24
N ARG A 33 -3.94 -7.60 25.30
CA ARG A 33 -4.20 -7.59 23.87
C ARG A 33 -3.18 -8.42 23.08
N PRO A 34 -3.52 -8.93 21.90
CA PRO A 34 -2.55 -9.59 21.01
C PRO A 34 -1.36 -8.68 20.67
N LEU A 35 -0.24 -9.30 20.29
CA LEU A 35 0.91 -8.60 19.71
C LEU A 35 0.51 -8.10 18.32
N GLN A 36 0.54 -6.80 18.10
CA GLN A 36 0.20 -6.19 16.82
C GLN A 36 1.43 -5.98 15.96
N ILE A 37 1.55 -6.74 14.89
CA ILE A 37 2.64 -6.65 13.92
C ILE A 37 2.09 -6.08 12.61
N MET A 38 2.54 -4.87 12.23
CA MET A 38 2.08 -4.23 11.01
C MET A 38 2.97 -4.61 9.82
N GLU A 39 2.35 -5.06 8.74
CA GLU A 39 2.99 -5.08 7.43
C GLU A 39 2.62 -3.82 6.64
N VAL A 40 3.58 -3.30 5.86
CA VAL A 40 3.43 -2.06 5.09
C VAL A 40 3.76 -2.27 3.60
N CYS A 41 3.33 -3.41 3.06
CA CYS A 41 3.51 -3.76 1.65
C CYS A 41 2.33 -4.57 1.13
N GLY A 42 1.58 -4.07 0.16
CA GLY A 42 0.42 -4.78 -0.40
C GLY A 42 0.75 -6.19 -0.93
N GLY A 43 1.99 -6.43 -1.36
CA GLY A 43 2.45 -7.76 -1.70
C GLY A 43 2.49 -8.71 -0.50
N HIS A 44 2.77 -8.22 0.72
CA HIS A 44 2.65 -9.02 1.95
C HIS A 44 1.19 -9.30 2.27
N THR A 45 0.31 -8.29 2.22
CA THR A 45 -1.14 -8.48 2.40
C THR A 45 -1.63 -9.61 1.50
N HIS A 46 -1.34 -9.51 0.19
CA HIS A 46 -1.73 -10.54 -0.77
C HIS A 46 -1.16 -11.93 -0.44
N ALA A 47 0.13 -12.02 -0.10
CA ALA A 47 0.79 -13.29 0.23
C ALA A 47 0.22 -13.92 1.52
N ILE A 48 0.02 -13.13 2.57
CA ILE A 48 -0.55 -13.57 3.85
C ILE A 48 -1.90 -14.24 3.63
N PHE A 49 -2.79 -13.61 2.89
CA PHE A 49 -4.12 -14.16 2.62
C PHE A 49 -4.09 -15.32 1.63
N ARG A 50 -3.36 -15.19 0.51
CA ARG A 50 -3.25 -16.23 -0.51
C ARG A 50 -2.76 -17.56 0.05
N TYR A 51 -1.82 -17.52 0.98
CA TYR A 51 -1.24 -18.72 1.59
C TYR A 51 -1.89 -19.09 2.92
N GLY A 52 -2.92 -18.36 3.36
CA GLY A 52 -3.62 -18.61 4.62
C GLY A 52 -2.76 -18.44 5.87
N ILE A 53 -1.70 -17.62 5.82
CA ILE A 53 -0.76 -17.43 6.92
C ILE A 53 -1.50 -16.93 8.17
N GLU A 54 -2.40 -15.96 8.02
CA GLU A 54 -3.16 -15.40 9.14
C GLU A 54 -3.96 -16.47 9.91
N THR A 55 -4.52 -17.45 9.21
CA THR A 55 -5.31 -18.51 9.84
C THR A 55 -4.46 -19.56 10.57
N MET A 56 -3.16 -19.60 10.30
CA MET A 56 -2.21 -20.51 10.93
C MET A 56 -1.53 -19.90 12.17
N LEU A 57 -1.60 -18.58 12.33
CA LEU A 57 -1.01 -17.89 13.47
C LEU A 57 -1.85 -18.11 14.75
N PRO A 58 -1.20 -18.15 15.93
CA PRO A 58 -1.89 -18.21 17.21
C PRO A 58 -2.62 -16.90 17.51
N ASP A 59 -3.67 -16.95 18.33
CA ASP A 59 -4.52 -15.79 18.67
C ASP A 59 -3.78 -14.67 19.43
N GLU A 60 -2.60 -14.95 19.96
CA GLU A 60 -1.70 -13.99 20.60
C GLU A 60 -1.03 -13.02 19.61
N ILE A 61 -1.13 -13.27 18.30
CA ILE A 61 -0.55 -12.43 17.24
C ILE A 61 -1.66 -11.91 16.35
N GLU A 62 -1.66 -10.60 16.15
CA GLU A 62 -2.52 -9.92 15.21
C GLU A 62 -1.69 -9.25 14.12
N LEU A 63 -1.94 -9.61 12.84
CA LEU A 63 -1.39 -8.88 11.72
C LEU A 63 -2.24 -7.64 11.41
N VAL A 64 -1.58 -6.51 11.28
CA VAL A 64 -2.19 -5.23 10.89
C VAL A 64 -1.73 -4.90 9.47
N HIS A 65 -2.69 -4.69 8.56
CA HIS A 65 -2.41 -4.39 7.16
C HIS A 65 -2.37 -2.87 6.96
N GLY A 66 -1.17 -2.33 6.98
CA GLY A 66 -0.91 -0.90 6.84
C GLY A 66 -0.99 -0.40 5.38
N PRO A 67 -0.62 0.86 5.12
CA PRO A 67 -0.81 1.54 3.84
C PRO A 67 0.24 1.13 2.78
N GLY A 68 0.34 -0.17 2.49
CA GLY A 68 1.32 -0.75 1.57
C GLY A 68 0.89 -0.78 0.09
N CYS A 69 -0.37 -0.47 -0.23
CA CYS A 69 -0.91 -0.48 -1.59
C CYS A 69 -1.14 0.95 -2.10
N PRO A 70 -0.46 1.41 -3.18
CA PRO A 70 -0.56 2.79 -3.65
C PRO A 70 -1.94 3.12 -4.23
N VAL A 71 -2.61 2.14 -4.82
CA VAL A 71 -3.98 2.28 -5.35
C VAL A 71 -4.97 2.53 -4.21
N CYS A 72 -4.72 1.89 -3.07
CA CYS A 72 -5.59 1.91 -1.91
C CYS A 72 -5.62 3.25 -1.17
N VAL A 73 -4.54 4.01 -1.29
CA VAL A 73 -4.34 5.31 -0.62
C VAL A 73 -4.44 6.51 -1.55
N LEU A 74 -4.82 6.27 -2.82
CA LEU A 74 -4.97 7.32 -3.83
C LEU A 74 -6.14 8.25 -3.48
N PRO A 75 -5.92 9.57 -3.29
CA PRO A 75 -6.98 10.52 -2.97
C PRO A 75 -8.05 10.58 -4.05
N MET A 76 -9.31 10.70 -3.63
CA MET A 76 -10.45 10.75 -4.56
C MET A 76 -10.35 11.94 -5.53
N GLY A 77 -9.89 13.10 -5.06
CA GLY A 77 -9.67 14.26 -5.93
C GLY A 77 -8.65 14.03 -7.03
N ARG A 78 -7.63 13.18 -6.77
CA ARG A 78 -6.63 12.81 -7.80
C ARG A 78 -7.24 11.87 -8.86
N VAL A 79 -8.19 11.03 -8.47
CA VAL A 79 -8.96 10.21 -9.44
C VAL A 79 -9.83 11.10 -10.32
N ASP A 80 -10.48 12.11 -9.75
CA ASP A 80 -11.28 13.08 -10.53
C ASP A 80 -10.40 13.90 -11.49
N ASP A 81 -9.17 14.23 -11.09
CA ASP A 81 -8.19 14.85 -11.98
C ASP A 81 -7.79 13.92 -13.13
N CYS A 82 -7.61 12.60 -12.86
CA CYS A 82 -7.36 11.60 -13.90
C CYS A 82 -8.51 11.54 -14.92
N VAL A 83 -9.75 11.51 -14.43
CA VAL A 83 -10.94 11.49 -15.29
C VAL A 83 -11.01 12.75 -16.16
N ARG A 84 -10.82 13.93 -15.58
CA ARG A 84 -10.79 15.20 -16.31
C ARG A 84 -9.72 15.24 -17.40
N LEU A 85 -8.50 14.75 -17.08
CA LEU A 85 -7.42 14.62 -18.08
C LEU A 85 -7.80 13.66 -19.20
N ALA A 86 -8.36 12.51 -18.86
CA ALA A 86 -8.76 11.50 -19.83
C ALA A 86 -9.88 11.98 -20.78
N GLU A 87 -10.77 12.85 -20.30
CA GLU A 87 -11.88 13.43 -21.07
C GLU A 87 -11.46 14.69 -21.85
N THR A 88 -10.22 15.16 -21.68
CA THR A 88 -9.72 16.31 -22.45
C THR A 88 -9.57 15.94 -23.93
N PRO A 89 -10.17 16.68 -24.87
CA PRO A 89 -10.03 16.40 -26.30
C PRO A 89 -8.55 16.33 -26.73
N GLY A 90 -8.22 15.32 -27.53
CA GLY A 90 -6.85 15.11 -28.01
C GLY A 90 -5.87 14.49 -27.00
N VAL A 91 -6.35 14.08 -25.84
CA VAL A 91 -5.55 13.33 -24.84
C VAL A 91 -5.74 11.84 -24.99
N ILE A 92 -4.66 11.09 -24.98
CA ILE A 92 -4.61 9.65 -24.71
C ILE A 92 -4.11 9.49 -23.28
N PHE A 93 -4.94 8.94 -22.40
CA PHE A 93 -4.60 8.73 -20.99
C PHE A 93 -4.16 7.29 -20.78
N THR A 94 -2.94 7.10 -20.28
CA THR A 94 -2.36 5.76 -20.06
C THR A 94 -2.15 5.50 -18.58
N THR A 95 -2.43 4.27 -18.14
CA THR A 95 -2.32 3.88 -16.72
C THR A 95 -2.19 2.38 -16.55
N PHE A 96 -1.85 1.94 -15.34
CA PHE A 96 -1.93 0.52 -14.94
C PHE A 96 -3.38 0.09 -14.70
N GLY A 97 -3.66 -1.21 -14.88
CA GLY A 97 -5.01 -1.74 -14.88
C GLY A 97 -5.80 -1.47 -13.60
N ASP A 98 -5.18 -1.64 -12.44
CA ASP A 98 -5.83 -1.45 -11.14
C ASP A 98 -6.32 -0.03 -10.93
N ALA A 99 -5.52 0.96 -11.35
CA ALA A 99 -5.87 2.36 -11.22
C ALA A 99 -7.15 2.74 -11.98
N MET A 100 -7.51 1.99 -13.03
CA MET A 100 -8.73 2.28 -13.83
C MET A 100 -10.01 2.08 -13.03
N ARG A 101 -10.01 1.22 -12.01
CA ARG A 101 -11.20 0.87 -11.20
C ARG A 101 -11.37 1.72 -9.95
N VAL A 102 -10.38 2.54 -9.59
CA VAL A 102 -10.45 3.37 -8.38
C VAL A 102 -11.62 4.33 -8.49
N PRO A 103 -12.54 4.35 -7.52
CA PRO A 103 -13.67 5.25 -7.55
C PRO A 103 -13.25 6.70 -7.29
N GLY A 104 -13.62 7.58 -8.20
CA GLY A 104 -13.63 9.02 -7.99
C GLY A 104 -14.93 9.49 -7.33
N SER A 105 -15.14 10.80 -7.21
CA SER A 105 -16.37 11.36 -6.64
C SER A 105 -17.60 11.12 -7.49
N LYS A 106 -17.44 11.03 -8.80
CA LYS A 106 -18.54 10.82 -9.77
C LYS A 106 -18.37 9.54 -10.54
N LYS A 107 -17.16 9.26 -11.03
CA LYS A 107 -16.86 8.08 -11.85
C LYS A 107 -15.39 7.68 -11.76
N SER A 108 -15.10 6.46 -12.17
CA SER A 108 -13.74 5.93 -12.33
C SER A 108 -13.22 6.19 -13.75
N LEU A 109 -11.90 5.96 -13.97
CA LEU A 109 -11.33 5.95 -15.32
C LEU A 109 -11.94 4.88 -16.22
N LEU A 110 -12.37 3.74 -15.67
CA LEU A 110 -13.03 2.68 -16.43
C LEU A 110 -14.39 3.15 -16.96
N GLN A 111 -15.15 3.89 -16.16
CA GLN A 111 -16.41 4.51 -16.58
C GLN A 111 -16.17 5.60 -17.62
N ALA A 112 -15.18 6.49 -17.41
CA ALA A 112 -14.81 7.49 -18.40
C ALA A 112 -14.44 6.86 -19.76
N LYS A 113 -13.71 5.73 -19.74
CA LYS A 113 -13.41 4.95 -20.94
C LYS A 113 -14.68 4.44 -21.63
N SER A 114 -15.63 3.91 -20.90
CA SER A 114 -16.90 3.42 -21.45
C SER A 114 -17.74 4.54 -22.08
N GLU A 115 -17.57 5.77 -21.63
CA GLU A 115 -18.19 6.98 -22.14
C GLU A 115 -17.44 7.63 -23.31
N GLY A 116 -16.32 7.04 -23.76
CA GLY A 116 -15.61 7.44 -24.96
C GLY A 116 -14.24 8.10 -24.75
N ALA A 117 -13.76 8.25 -23.50
CA ALA A 117 -12.40 8.74 -23.24
C ALA A 117 -11.35 7.72 -23.71
N ASP A 118 -10.26 8.21 -24.35
CA ASP A 118 -9.15 7.35 -24.83
C ASP A 118 -8.24 6.96 -23.66
N VAL A 119 -8.72 6.02 -22.82
CA VAL A 119 -7.96 5.45 -21.68
C VAL A 119 -7.37 4.11 -22.10
N ARG A 120 -6.05 3.97 -22.00
CA ARG A 120 -5.32 2.77 -22.39
C ARG A 120 -4.57 2.16 -21.21
N MET A 121 -4.78 0.89 -20.98
CA MET A 121 -3.99 0.11 -20.03
C MET A 121 -2.60 -0.16 -20.62
N VAL A 122 -1.56 0.06 -19.82
CA VAL A 122 -0.16 -0.24 -20.14
C VAL A 122 0.48 -1.10 -19.05
N TYR A 123 1.49 -1.88 -19.41
CA TYR A 123 2.26 -2.70 -18.47
C TYR A 123 3.59 -2.05 -18.06
N SER A 124 4.00 -1.02 -18.80
CA SER A 124 5.20 -0.23 -18.50
C SER A 124 4.96 1.23 -18.85
N PRO A 125 5.53 2.19 -18.09
CA PRO A 125 5.54 3.59 -18.48
C PRO A 125 6.13 3.83 -19.87
N LEU A 126 7.10 3.01 -20.30
CA LEU A 126 7.71 3.07 -21.64
C LEU A 126 6.71 2.79 -22.77
N ASP A 127 5.64 2.05 -22.52
CA ASP A 127 4.59 1.85 -23.52
C ASP A 127 3.91 3.16 -23.89
N SER A 128 3.83 4.11 -22.95
CA SER A 128 3.28 5.45 -23.20
C SER A 128 4.12 6.25 -24.19
N LEU A 129 5.46 6.08 -24.21
CA LEU A 129 6.31 6.69 -25.22
C LEU A 129 6.08 6.10 -26.60
N ARG A 130 5.87 4.78 -26.68
CA ARG A 130 5.52 4.10 -27.95
C ARG A 130 4.19 4.63 -28.49
N ILE A 131 3.20 4.82 -27.60
CA ILE A 131 1.91 5.40 -27.97
C ILE A 131 2.08 6.86 -28.41
N ALA A 132 2.92 7.66 -27.73
CA ALA A 132 3.18 9.03 -28.09
C ALA A 132 3.80 9.17 -29.49
N ARG A 133 4.78 8.33 -29.82
CA ARG A 133 5.38 8.30 -31.18
C ARG A 133 4.36 7.95 -32.26
N GLY A 134 3.44 7.02 -31.96
CA GLY A 134 2.40 6.60 -32.91
C GLY A 134 1.22 7.55 -33.04
N ASN A 135 1.16 8.62 -32.22
CA ASN A 135 0.05 9.61 -32.20
C ASN A 135 0.61 11.03 -32.03
N PRO A 136 1.36 11.55 -33.01
CA PRO A 136 2.08 12.84 -32.88
C PRO A 136 1.14 14.03 -32.73
N ASP A 137 -0.10 13.92 -33.18
CA ASP A 137 -1.17 14.90 -33.10
C ASP A 137 -1.92 14.91 -31.75
N LYS A 138 -1.64 13.94 -30.87
CA LYS A 138 -2.30 13.81 -29.57
C LYS A 138 -1.30 13.98 -28.42
N GLN A 139 -1.80 14.40 -27.27
CA GLN A 139 -1.05 14.42 -26.03
C GLN A 139 -1.23 13.08 -25.29
N VAL A 140 -0.12 12.46 -24.91
CA VAL A 140 -0.15 11.21 -24.13
C VAL A 140 0.21 11.51 -22.69
N VAL A 141 -0.72 11.26 -21.78
CA VAL A 141 -0.54 11.46 -20.34
C VAL A 141 -0.42 10.10 -19.66
N PHE A 142 0.70 9.84 -18.99
CA PHE A 142 0.85 8.67 -18.15
C PHE A 142 0.50 9.00 -16.70
N PHE A 143 -0.45 8.25 -16.14
CA PHE A 143 -0.78 8.31 -14.72
C PHE A 143 0.24 7.50 -13.93
N ALA A 144 1.19 8.19 -13.32
CA ALA A 144 2.25 7.59 -12.54
C ALA A 144 1.80 7.43 -11.08
N LEU A 145 1.42 6.22 -10.73
CA LEU A 145 0.99 5.82 -9.40
C LEU A 145 1.93 4.73 -8.87
N GLY A 146 2.31 4.84 -7.60
CA GLY A 146 3.13 3.82 -6.95
C GLY A 146 4.00 4.40 -5.84
N PHE A 147 4.59 3.49 -5.08
CA PHE A 147 5.66 3.79 -4.15
C PHE A 147 7.02 3.91 -4.87
N GLU A 148 8.10 3.88 -4.11
CA GLU A 148 9.47 3.91 -4.65
C GLU A 148 9.74 2.75 -5.62
N THR A 149 8.96 1.68 -5.58
CA THR A 149 9.06 0.51 -6.48
C THR A 149 8.90 0.86 -7.96
N THR A 150 7.97 1.76 -8.29
CA THR A 150 7.66 2.12 -9.68
C THR A 150 8.29 3.44 -10.12
N MET A 151 8.84 4.22 -9.18
CA MET A 151 9.51 5.49 -9.50
C MET A 151 10.70 5.34 -10.47
N PRO A 152 11.57 4.31 -10.36
CA PRO A 152 12.72 4.19 -11.28
C PRO A 152 12.30 4.05 -12.74
N SER A 153 11.33 3.19 -13.04
CA SER A 153 10.85 3.01 -14.43
C SER A 153 10.16 4.26 -14.97
N THR A 154 9.46 5.00 -14.12
CA THR A 154 8.83 6.27 -14.46
C THR A 154 9.87 7.34 -14.71
N ALA A 155 10.89 7.46 -13.86
CA ALA A 155 12.01 8.39 -14.04
C ALA A 155 12.76 8.11 -15.35
N MET A 156 13.10 6.85 -15.59
CA MET A 156 13.76 6.43 -16.84
C MET A 156 12.92 6.75 -18.08
N THR A 157 11.60 6.68 -17.97
CA THR A 157 10.69 7.05 -19.07
C THR A 157 10.77 8.53 -19.38
N VAL A 158 10.81 9.40 -18.37
CA VAL A 158 10.98 10.85 -18.55
C VAL A 158 12.34 11.17 -19.17
N LEU A 159 13.42 10.60 -18.62
CA LEU A 159 14.78 10.78 -19.17
C LEU A 159 14.87 10.34 -20.64
N ARG A 160 14.20 9.26 -20.98
CA ARG A 160 14.14 8.77 -22.35
C ARG A 160 13.30 9.65 -23.25
N ALA A 161 12.17 10.18 -22.77
CA ALA A 161 11.35 11.13 -23.51
C ALA A 161 12.15 12.38 -23.87
N GLU A 162 12.94 12.91 -22.93
CA GLU A 162 13.84 14.04 -23.15
C GLU A 162 14.92 13.71 -24.19
N ALA A 163 15.65 12.60 -24.00
CA ALA A 163 16.72 12.19 -24.90
C ALA A 163 16.25 11.94 -26.35
N GLU A 164 15.01 11.51 -26.53
CA GLU A 164 14.40 11.24 -27.84
C GLU A 164 13.57 12.44 -28.38
N GLY A 165 13.43 13.53 -27.63
CA GLY A 165 12.68 14.72 -28.03
C GLY A 165 11.17 14.48 -28.15
N ILE A 166 10.58 13.60 -27.35
CA ILE A 166 9.15 13.27 -27.37
C ILE A 166 8.38 14.33 -26.60
N ALA A 167 7.95 15.41 -27.26
CA ALA A 167 7.30 16.55 -26.62
C ALA A 167 5.80 16.34 -26.28
N ASN A 168 5.14 15.38 -26.93
CA ASN A 168 3.72 15.07 -26.72
C ASN A 168 3.45 14.03 -25.63
N PHE A 169 4.47 13.69 -24.84
CA PHE A 169 4.35 12.88 -23.62
C PHE A 169 4.32 13.78 -22.38
N SER A 170 3.56 13.40 -21.37
CA SER A 170 3.61 14.03 -20.06
C SER A 170 3.21 13.03 -18.94
N LEU A 171 3.64 13.36 -17.73
CA LEU A 171 3.47 12.53 -16.54
C LEU A 171 2.53 13.21 -15.55
N PHE A 172 1.45 12.56 -15.17
CA PHE A 172 0.62 12.96 -14.03
C PHE A 172 1.11 12.24 -12.78
N CYS A 173 1.97 12.94 -12.00
CA CYS A 173 2.74 12.33 -10.91
C CYS A 173 1.93 12.18 -9.63
N ASN A 174 1.70 10.92 -9.22
CA ASN A 174 1.06 10.51 -7.97
C ASN A 174 1.89 9.44 -7.25
N HIS A 175 3.20 9.51 -7.40
CA HIS A 175 4.12 8.69 -6.62
C HIS A 175 4.20 9.19 -5.18
N ILE A 176 4.21 8.23 -4.26
CA ILE A 176 4.25 8.41 -2.82
C ILE A 176 5.43 7.66 -2.21
N THR A 177 5.83 8.06 -1.00
CA THR A 177 7.00 7.52 -0.31
C THR A 177 6.61 6.87 1.01
N ILE A 178 7.23 5.73 1.34
CA ILE A 178 6.82 4.93 2.50
C ILE A 178 7.32 5.51 3.83
N ILE A 179 8.51 6.08 3.88
CA ILE A 179 9.15 6.49 5.14
C ILE A 179 8.33 7.54 5.91
N PRO A 180 7.89 8.67 5.30
CA PRO A 180 7.06 9.65 6.01
C PRO A 180 5.72 9.07 6.46
N THR A 181 5.19 8.11 5.71
CA THR A 181 3.90 7.47 6.03
C THR A 181 4.02 6.56 7.25
N VAL A 182 5.05 5.73 7.31
CA VAL A 182 5.31 4.90 8.50
C VAL A 182 5.55 5.77 9.72
N LYS A 183 6.26 6.90 9.57
CA LYS A 183 6.45 7.87 10.65
C LYS A 183 5.12 8.46 11.12
N ALA A 184 4.26 8.90 10.21
CA ALA A 184 2.94 9.45 10.55
C ALA A 184 2.05 8.42 11.29
N ILE A 185 2.17 7.14 10.94
CA ILE A 185 1.49 6.05 11.65
C ILE A 185 2.04 5.91 13.07
N LEU A 186 3.36 5.89 13.23
CA LEU A 186 4.02 5.75 14.53
C LEU A 186 3.77 6.95 15.46
N ASP A 187 3.55 8.14 14.90
CA ASP A 187 3.20 9.37 15.65
C ASP A 187 1.71 9.39 16.06
N SER A 188 0.88 8.43 15.57
CA SER A 188 -0.54 8.36 15.93
C SER A 188 -0.72 7.75 17.32
N PRO A 189 -1.36 8.45 18.26
CA PRO A 189 -1.57 7.97 19.63
C PRO A 189 -2.56 6.79 19.73
N GLU A 190 -3.31 6.53 18.66
CA GLU A 190 -4.34 5.50 18.61
C GLU A 190 -3.77 4.10 18.33
N LEU A 191 -2.46 4.00 17.99
CA LEU A 191 -1.84 2.76 17.53
C LEU A 191 -0.82 2.21 18.53
N GLU A 192 -1.04 0.98 18.95
CA GLU A 192 -0.15 0.25 19.85
C GLU A 192 0.58 -0.89 19.13
N LEU A 193 1.32 -0.57 18.06
CA LEU A 193 2.07 -1.56 17.30
C LEU A 193 3.28 -2.07 18.10
N ASP A 194 3.52 -3.39 18.05
CA ASP A 194 4.66 -4.03 18.71
C ASP A 194 5.86 -4.18 17.76
N GLY A 195 5.65 -4.30 16.44
CA GLY A 195 6.73 -4.43 15.46
C GLY A 195 6.23 -4.36 14.01
N PHE A 196 7.17 -4.50 13.06
CA PHE A 196 6.89 -4.33 11.65
C PHE A 196 7.47 -5.43 10.77
N LEU A 197 6.71 -5.83 9.75
CA LEU A 197 7.22 -6.48 8.55
C LEU A 197 7.52 -5.40 7.51
N GLY A 198 8.78 -5.15 7.26
CA GLY A 198 9.25 -4.10 6.34
C GLY A 198 8.99 -4.46 4.87
N PRO A 199 8.70 -3.46 4.01
CA PRO A 199 8.20 -3.69 2.65
C PRO A 199 9.31 -4.16 1.71
N GLY A 200 9.26 -5.45 1.32
CA GLY A 200 10.28 -6.06 0.45
C GLY A 200 10.46 -5.33 -0.88
N HIS A 201 9.36 -5.01 -1.58
CA HIS A 201 9.43 -4.34 -2.88
C HIS A 201 10.07 -2.94 -2.80
N VAL A 202 9.64 -2.11 -1.85
CA VAL A 202 10.22 -0.76 -1.65
C VAL A 202 11.69 -0.86 -1.28
N SER A 203 12.03 -1.81 -0.39
CA SER A 203 13.40 -2.00 0.09
C SER A 203 14.38 -2.47 -1.00
N MET A 204 13.90 -3.09 -2.09
CA MET A 204 14.72 -3.36 -3.27
C MET A 204 15.28 -2.07 -3.90
N VAL A 205 14.57 -0.97 -3.75
CA VAL A 205 14.96 0.35 -4.27
C VAL A 205 15.73 1.15 -3.23
N ILE A 206 15.15 1.34 -2.02
CA ILE A 206 15.72 2.24 -1.01
C ILE A 206 16.66 1.57 -0.01
N GLY A 207 16.73 0.23 0.00
CA GLY A 207 17.47 -0.53 1.02
C GLY A 207 16.72 -0.63 2.34
N ASN A 208 17.40 -1.13 3.37
CA ASN A 208 16.84 -1.23 4.72
C ASN A 208 17.35 -0.14 5.68
N ALA A 209 18.41 0.59 5.30
CA ALA A 209 18.96 1.68 6.10
C ALA A 209 17.94 2.78 6.47
N PRO A 210 17.03 3.22 5.59
CA PRO A 210 16.05 4.27 5.91
C PRO A 210 15.09 3.93 7.05
N TYR A 211 14.93 2.67 7.44
CA TYR A 211 14.02 2.25 8.53
C TYR A 211 14.63 2.38 9.93
N ARG A 212 15.89 2.80 10.07
CA ARG A 212 16.57 2.91 11.38
C ARG A 212 15.79 3.72 12.41
N PHE A 213 15.10 4.78 11.97
CA PHE A 213 14.33 5.62 12.88
C PHE A 213 13.24 4.85 13.64
N ILE A 214 12.70 3.76 13.07
CA ILE A 214 11.68 2.92 13.70
C ILE A 214 12.25 2.26 14.95
N ALA A 215 13.47 1.72 14.84
CA ALA A 215 14.16 1.10 15.96
C ALA A 215 14.71 2.13 16.95
N GLU A 216 15.40 3.17 16.44
CA GLU A 216 16.13 4.14 17.25
C GLU A 216 15.22 5.14 17.97
N GLN A 217 14.13 5.60 17.34
CA GLN A 217 13.25 6.64 17.90
C GLN A 217 12.00 6.08 18.57
N TYR A 218 11.46 4.96 18.05
CA TYR A 218 10.21 4.37 18.55
C TYR A 218 10.41 3.05 19.31
N GLY A 219 11.63 2.51 19.32
CA GLY A 219 11.93 1.26 20.05
C GLY A 219 11.15 0.06 19.48
N LYS A 220 10.87 0.04 18.17
CA LYS A 220 10.10 -1.03 17.53
C LYS A 220 10.98 -1.84 16.57
N PRO A 221 11.00 -3.18 16.66
CA PRO A 221 11.69 -4.01 15.69
C PRO A 221 11.04 -3.93 14.32
N ILE A 222 11.87 -3.96 13.28
CA ILE A 222 11.42 -4.09 11.89
C ILE A 222 12.28 -5.08 11.15
N VAL A 223 11.65 -6.01 10.43
CA VAL A 223 12.32 -6.99 9.58
C VAL A 223 11.82 -6.86 8.15
N VAL A 224 12.71 -6.51 7.22
CA VAL A 224 12.39 -6.48 5.79
C VAL A 224 12.15 -7.91 5.32
N ALA A 225 10.98 -8.19 4.75
CA ALA A 225 10.52 -9.52 4.38
C ALA A 225 10.37 -9.71 2.87
N GLY A 226 10.61 -10.94 2.40
CA GLY A 226 10.18 -11.39 1.08
C GLY A 226 8.70 -11.78 1.07
N PHE A 227 8.26 -12.44 -0.02
CA PHE A 227 6.82 -12.64 -0.30
C PHE A 227 6.38 -14.11 -0.32
N GLU A 228 7.31 -15.05 -0.25
CA GLU A 228 6.97 -16.46 -0.16
C GLU A 228 6.53 -16.81 1.29
N PRO A 229 5.75 -17.89 1.51
CA PRO A 229 5.24 -18.21 2.84
C PRO A 229 6.32 -18.27 3.93
N LEU A 230 7.45 -18.91 3.62
CA LEU A 230 8.55 -18.99 4.59
C LEU A 230 9.28 -17.66 4.79
N ASP A 231 9.26 -16.75 3.81
CA ASP A 231 9.80 -15.41 4.01
C ASP A 231 9.01 -14.65 5.07
N VAL A 232 7.68 -14.67 4.95
CA VAL A 232 6.76 -13.98 5.87
C VAL A 232 6.86 -14.58 7.27
N LEU A 233 6.78 -15.92 7.39
CA LEU A 233 6.88 -16.62 8.68
C LEU A 233 8.24 -16.39 9.35
N HIS A 234 9.34 -16.45 8.57
CA HIS A 234 10.68 -16.22 9.10
C HIS A 234 10.87 -14.77 9.58
N ALA A 235 10.41 -13.81 8.79
CA ALA A 235 10.47 -12.40 9.20
C ALA A 235 9.63 -12.14 10.46
N LEU A 236 8.43 -12.73 10.56
CA LEU A 236 7.61 -12.65 11.76
C LEU A 236 8.32 -13.26 12.97
N TRP A 237 8.92 -14.45 12.82
CA TRP A 237 9.72 -15.08 13.87
C TRP A 237 10.88 -14.19 14.32
N MET A 238 11.59 -13.53 13.38
CA MET A 238 12.68 -12.59 13.70
C MET A 238 12.17 -11.39 14.51
N VAL A 239 11.01 -10.81 14.14
CA VAL A 239 10.38 -9.72 14.91
C VAL A 239 10.07 -10.19 16.35
N LEU A 240 9.41 -11.34 16.50
CA LEU A 240 9.07 -11.87 17.82
C LEU A 240 10.31 -12.20 18.66
N LYS A 241 11.37 -12.71 18.02
CA LYS A 241 12.64 -12.97 18.68
C LYS A 241 13.29 -11.68 19.21
N GLN A 242 13.28 -10.60 18.43
CA GLN A 242 13.77 -9.31 18.90
C GLN A 242 12.97 -8.81 20.12
N LEU A 243 11.64 -8.97 20.10
CA LEU A 243 10.77 -8.60 21.23
C LEU A 243 11.08 -9.44 22.48
N ASP A 244 11.29 -10.75 22.34
CA ASP A 244 11.65 -11.68 23.44
C ASP A 244 13.03 -11.35 24.04
N GLU A 245 13.98 -10.90 23.22
CA GLU A 245 15.31 -10.48 23.62
C GLU A 245 15.40 -9.01 24.11
N GLY A 246 14.28 -8.28 24.07
CA GLY A 246 14.24 -6.84 24.42
C GLY A 246 15.06 -5.96 23.47
N ARG A 247 15.24 -6.39 22.24
CA ARG A 247 15.95 -5.65 21.17
C ARG A 247 14.96 -4.91 20.25
N SER A 248 15.44 -3.87 19.61
CA SER A 248 14.75 -3.16 18.54
C SER A 248 15.77 -2.77 17.47
N GLU A 249 15.79 -3.51 16.38
CA GLU A 249 16.77 -3.37 15.31
C GLU A 249 16.09 -3.46 13.93
N VAL A 250 16.78 -2.99 12.90
CA VAL A 250 16.40 -3.20 11.50
C VAL A 250 17.11 -4.45 11.00
N GLU A 251 16.36 -5.53 10.80
CA GLU A 251 16.89 -6.77 10.23
C GLU A 251 16.36 -6.99 8.80
N ASN A 252 17.07 -7.80 8.02
CA ASN A 252 16.75 -8.04 6.61
C ASN A 252 16.66 -9.55 6.33
N GLN A 253 15.47 -10.10 6.39
CA GLN A 253 15.21 -11.49 5.99
C GLN A 253 15.34 -11.66 4.47
N TYR A 254 15.06 -10.60 3.70
CA TYR A 254 15.08 -10.63 2.22
C TYR A 254 16.46 -10.27 1.63
N ALA A 255 17.53 -10.58 2.34
CA ALA A 255 18.92 -10.20 1.99
C ALA A 255 19.38 -10.76 0.63
N ARG A 256 18.72 -11.82 0.10
CA ARG A 256 19.00 -12.35 -1.25
C ARG A 256 18.66 -11.37 -2.37
N VAL A 257 17.85 -10.35 -2.09
CA VAL A 257 17.37 -9.36 -3.08
C VAL A 257 17.62 -7.92 -2.61
N VAL A 258 17.45 -7.65 -1.32
CA VAL A 258 17.54 -6.30 -0.75
C VAL A 258 18.95 -6.02 -0.26
N ALA A 259 19.63 -5.07 -0.90
CA ALA A 259 20.91 -4.54 -0.42
C ALA A 259 20.71 -3.48 0.68
N HIS A 260 21.66 -3.33 1.60
CA HIS A 260 21.56 -2.37 2.70
C HIS A 260 21.34 -0.92 2.24
N GLY A 261 22.07 -0.48 1.22
CA GLY A 261 21.97 0.88 0.65
C GLY A 261 20.98 1.00 -0.50
N GLY A 262 20.23 -0.05 -0.82
CA GLY A 262 19.30 -0.07 -1.96
C GLY A 262 19.99 -0.16 -3.32
N ASN A 263 19.25 0.21 -4.36
CA ASN A 263 19.73 0.20 -5.74
C ASN A 263 20.20 1.59 -6.17
N ALA A 264 21.52 1.80 -6.24
CA ALA A 264 22.12 3.10 -6.54
C ALA A 264 21.67 3.67 -7.91
N VAL A 265 21.51 2.81 -8.93
CA VAL A 265 21.06 3.24 -10.28
C VAL A 265 19.61 3.72 -10.24
N ALA A 266 18.76 3.01 -9.52
CA ALA A 266 17.36 3.37 -9.33
C ALA A 266 17.24 4.71 -8.56
N LEU A 267 17.98 4.84 -7.47
CA LEU A 267 17.99 6.05 -6.64
C LEU A 267 18.52 7.27 -7.42
N ASP A 268 19.57 7.09 -8.23
CA ASP A 268 20.10 8.15 -9.11
C ASP A 268 19.04 8.62 -10.11
N ALA A 269 18.36 7.69 -10.80
CA ALA A 269 17.30 8.02 -11.74
C ALA A 269 16.14 8.78 -11.07
N ILE A 270 15.68 8.32 -9.89
CA ILE A 270 14.65 8.98 -9.10
C ILE A 270 15.09 10.42 -8.76
N SER A 271 16.29 10.58 -8.23
CA SER A 271 16.82 11.87 -7.76
C SER A 271 16.99 12.89 -8.88
N LYS A 272 17.24 12.44 -10.11
CA LYS A 272 17.35 13.32 -11.29
C LYS A 272 16.00 13.92 -11.69
N VAL A 273 14.94 13.12 -11.64
CA VAL A 273 13.62 13.49 -12.17
C VAL A 273 12.70 14.05 -11.10
N PHE A 274 12.75 13.50 -9.89
CA PHE A 274 11.80 13.82 -8.85
C PHE A 274 12.42 14.56 -7.66
N GLU A 275 11.57 15.31 -6.97
CA GLU A 275 11.84 15.91 -5.66
C GLU A 275 10.60 15.75 -4.77
N LEU A 276 10.78 15.77 -3.44
CA LEU A 276 9.68 15.65 -2.49
C LEU A 276 8.73 16.84 -2.60
N ARG A 277 7.44 16.59 -2.50
CA ARG A 277 6.42 17.60 -2.23
C ARG A 277 6.48 18.01 -0.76
N GLU A 278 6.09 19.21 -0.44
CA GLU A 278 5.96 19.67 0.95
C GLU A 278 4.96 18.80 1.71
N PHE A 279 3.85 18.46 1.08
CA PHE A 279 2.86 17.51 1.59
C PHE A 279 2.16 16.79 0.45
N PHE A 280 1.58 15.64 0.74
CA PHE A 280 0.69 14.91 -0.17
C PHE A 280 -0.49 14.34 0.61
N GLU A 281 -1.67 14.35 0.00
CA GLU A 281 -2.87 13.79 0.59
C GLU A 281 -2.91 12.27 0.38
N TRP A 282 -3.27 11.54 1.42
CA TRP A 282 -3.47 10.11 1.40
C TRP A 282 -4.93 9.80 1.72
N ARG A 283 -5.55 8.97 0.90
CA ARG A 283 -6.91 8.52 1.13
C ARG A 283 -7.00 7.79 2.47
N GLY A 284 -7.92 8.24 3.33
CA GLY A 284 -8.12 7.65 4.66
C GLY A 284 -7.10 8.05 5.74
N LEU A 285 -5.94 8.64 5.37
CA LEU A 285 -4.91 9.05 6.33
C LEU A 285 -4.72 10.57 6.40
N GLY A 286 -5.29 11.32 5.46
CA GLY A 286 -5.15 12.76 5.40
C GLY A 286 -3.84 13.24 4.75
N SER A 287 -3.42 14.47 5.09
CA SER A 287 -2.20 15.07 4.55
C SER A 287 -0.98 14.64 5.35
N ILE A 288 0.04 14.13 4.67
CA ILE A 288 1.30 13.68 5.27
C ILE A 288 2.44 14.45 4.63
N ASP A 289 3.29 15.06 5.47
CA ASP A 289 4.42 15.86 5.05
C ASP A 289 5.46 14.99 4.32
N HIS A 290 6.00 15.52 3.23
CA HIS A 290 7.06 14.91 2.42
C HIS A 290 6.76 13.49 1.92
N SER A 291 5.49 13.10 1.86
CA SER A 291 5.05 11.75 1.52
C SER A 291 4.72 11.53 0.04
N GLY A 292 4.90 12.53 -0.80
CA GLY A 292 4.74 12.45 -2.24
C GLY A 292 5.90 13.09 -2.98
N VAL A 293 6.01 12.79 -4.28
CA VAL A 293 7.02 13.43 -5.13
C VAL A 293 6.37 14.21 -6.26
N ARG A 294 7.08 15.23 -6.75
CA ARG A 294 6.77 15.98 -7.96
C ARG A 294 7.98 15.98 -8.88
N MET A 295 7.74 16.34 -10.12
CA MET A 295 8.84 16.51 -11.07
C MET A 295 9.69 17.74 -10.72
N ARG A 296 11.01 17.61 -10.87
CA ARG A 296 11.93 18.72 -10.75
C ARG A 296 11.68 19.73 -11.87
N LYS A 297 12.01 21.00 -11.61
CA LYS A 297 11.86 22.11 -12.56
C LYS A 297 12.50 21.81 -13.94
N ALA A 298 13.62 21.09 -13.98
CA ALA A 298 14.29 20.71 -15.21
C ALA A 298 13.39 19.89 -16.17
N TYR A 299 12.41 19.17 -15.64
CA TYR A 299 11.50 18.30 -16.40
C TYR A 299 10.06 18.83 -16.44
N GLU A 300 9.80 20.09 -16.07
CA GLU A 300 8.43 20.61 -15.98
C GLU A 300 7.67 20.59 -17.31
N ALA A 301 8.38 20.55 -18.46
CA ALA A 301 7.77 20.35 -19.77
C ALA A 301 7.02 19.02 -19.91
N TYR A 302 7.38 18.02 -19.10
CA TYR A 302 6.73 16.72 -19.02
C TYR A 302 5.73 16.61 -17.87
N ASP A 303 5.53 17.68 -17.08
CA ASP A 303 4.60 17.68 -15.96
C ASP A 303 3.16 17.98 -16.42
N ALA A 304 2.30 16.96 -16.36
CA ALA A 304 0.90 17.12 -16.74
C ALA A 304 0.14 18.10 -15.81
N GLU A 305 0.52 18.23 -14.53
CA GLU A 305 -0.10 19.21 -13.62
C GLU A 305 0.12 20.64 -14.14
N LYS A 306 1.31 20.92 -14.66
CA LYS A 306 1.66 22.22 -15.27
C LYS A 306 1.00 22.40 -16.64
N LYS A 307 1.18 21.40 -17.51
CA LYS A 307 0.73 21.43 -18.90
C LYS A 307 -0.79 21.62 -19.04
N PHE A 308 -1.56 20.98 -18.16
CA PHE A 308 -3.03 21.04 -18.17
C PHE A 308 -3.61 21.93 -17.05
N ALA A 309 -2.79 22.72 -16.37
CA ALA A 309 -3.19 23.60 -15.27
C ALA A 309 -4.07 22.90 -14.22
N ILE A 310 -3.66 21.69 -13.80
CA ILE A 310 -4.41 20.89 -12.84
C ILE A 310 -4.34 21.56 -11.47
N ARG A 311 -5.51 21.87 -10.92
CA ARG A 311 -5.67 22.35 -9.55
C ARG A 311 -6.40 21.27 -8.78
N SER A 312 -5.63 20.40 -8.12
CA SER A 312 -6.22 19.31 -7.33
C SER A 312 -7.10 19.88 -6.22
N VAL A 313 -8.31 19.33 -6.12
CA VAL A 313 -9.27 19.68 -5.08
C VAL A 313 -9.33 18.52 -4.09
N LYS A 314 -9.26 18.87 -2.80
CA LYS A 314 -9.46 17.88 -1.74
C LYS A 314 -10.93 17.45 -1.73
N ILE A 315 -11.16 16.15 -1.92
CA ILE A 315 -12.49 15.55 -1.91
C ILE A 315 -12.51 14.49 -0.81
N ALA A 316 -13.44 14.64 0.13
CA ALA A 316 -13.61 13.70 1.22
C ALA A 316 -14.14 12.35 0.73
N ASP A 317 -13.68 11.28 1.36
CA ASP A 317 -14.21 9.94 1.11
C ASP A 317 -15.69 9.82 1.51
N PRO A 318 -16.44 8.87 0.91
CA PRO A 318 -17.80 8.58 1.34
C PRO A 318 -17.84 8.26 2.83
N LYS A 319 -18.74 8.90 3.58
CA LYS A 319 -18.89 8.70 5.04
C LYS A 319 -19.19 7.25 5.44
N SER A 320 -19.69 6.44 4.51
CA SER A 320 -19.94 5.01 4.71
C SER A 320 -18.67 4.16 4.64
N CYS A 321 -17.60 4.67 4.02
CA CYS A 321 -16.33 3.95 3.89
C CYS A 321 -15.43 4.20 5.10
N GLN A 322 -14.93 3.13 5.72
CA GLN A 322 -14.05 3.16 6.89
C GLN A 322 -12.61 2.73 6.54
N CYS A 323 -12.17 2.94 5.29
CA CYS A 323 -10.82 2.56 4.83
C CYS A 323 -9.70 3.13 5.71
N GLY A 324 -9.83 4.36 6.19
CA GLY A 324 -8.83 4.99 7.05
C GLY A 324 -8.63 4.26 8.38
N GLU A 325 -9.71 3.80 8.99
CA GLU A 325 -9.68 3.04 10.25
C GLU A 325 -9.07 1.65 10.03
N VAL A 326 -9.37 1.01 8.88
CA VAL A 326 -8.74 -0.26 8.49
C VAL A 326 -7.24 -0.11 8.27
N LEU A 327 -6.79 0.93 7.55
CA LEU A 327 -5.37 1.21 7.28
C LEU A 327 -4.57 1.50 8.56
N LYS A 328 -5.21 2.07 9.55
CA LYS A 328 -4.63 2.30 10.87
C LYS A 328 -4.67 1.05 11.76
N GLY A 329 -5.39 0.01 11.40
CA GLY A 329 -5.58 -1.18 12.24
C GLY A 329 -6.57 -0.98 13.40
N VAL A 330 -7.33 0.12 13.40
CA VAL A 330 -8.36 0.41 14.41
C VAL A 330 -9.54 -0.55 14.29
N ILE A 331 -9.89 -0.91 13.05
CA ILE A 331 -10.90 -1.94 12.76
C ILE A 331 -10.37 -2.93 11.71
N LYS A 332 -10.95 -4.11 11.69
CA LYS A 332 -10.73 -5.09 10.62
C LYS A 332 -11.68 -4.83 9.44
N PRO A 333 -11.34 -5.27 8.20
CA PRO A 333 -12.21 -5.08 7.04
C PRO A 333 -13.64 -5.54 7.23
N TRP A 334 -13.86 -6.68 7.89
CA TRP A 334 -15.20 -7.22 8.14
C TRP A 334 -16.03 -6.45 9.17
N GLU A 335 -15.41 -5.61 9.99
CA GLU A 335 -16.11 -4.73 10.93
C GLU A 335 -16.66 -3.48 10.25
N CYS A 336 -16.18 -3.16 9.05
CA CYS A 336 -16.70 -2.07 8.23
C CYS A 336 -18.17 -2.34 7.82
N LYS A 337 -19.04 -1.36 8.07
CA LYS A 337 -20.50 -1.46 7.89
C LYS A 337 -20.94 -1.85 6.47
N VAL A 338 -20.12 -1.53 5.46
CA VAL A 338 -20.45 -1.76 4.05
C VAL A 338 -19.70 -2.93 3.42
N PHE A 339 -18.77 -3.55 4.15
CA PHE A 339 -17.95 -4.65 3.66
C PHE A 339 -18.79 -5.87 3.27
N GLY A 340 -18.57 -6.38 2.05
CA GLY A 340 -19.25 -7.58 1.54
C GLY A 340 -20.74 -7.42 1.24
N ALA A 341 -21.30 -6.21 1.45
CA ALA A 341 -22.67 -5.87 1.12
C ALA A 341 -22.71 -4.82 0.00
N ALA A 342 -22.67 -3.53 0.35
CA ALA A 342 -22.62 -2.45 -0.63
C ALA A 342 -21.23 -2.24 -1.23
N CYS A 343 -20.14 -2.70 -0.56
CA CYS A 343 -18.77 -2.57 -1.00
C CYS A 343 -18.20 -3.96 -1.30
N THR A 344 -18.06 -4.29 -2.59
CA THR A 344 -17.47 -5.53 -3.13
C THR A 344 -16.40 -5.20 -4.17
N PRO A 345 -15.57 -6.15 -4.63
CA PRO A 345 -14.63 -5.90 -5.73
C PRO A 345 -15.29 -5.45 -7.03
N GLU A 346 -16.56 -5.82 -7.27
CA GLU A 346 -17.34 -5.40 -8.44
C GLU A 346 -17.89 -3.99 -8.26
N THR A 347 -18.26 -3.61 -7.04
CA THR A 347 -18.83 -2.30 -6.70
C THR A 347 -18.07 -1.65 -5.55
N PRO A 348 -16.77 -1.30 -5.73
CA PRO A 348 -15.96 -0.78 -4.66
C PRO A 348 -16.38 0.64 -4.27
N LEU A 349 -16.77 0.84 -3.00
CA LEU A 349 -16.99 2.17 -2.42
C LEU A 349 -15.68 2.77 -1.90
N GLY A 350 -14.80 1.93 -1.39
CA GLY A 350 -13.48 2.30 -0.89
C GLY A 350 -12.34 1.72 -1.73
N ALA A 351 -11.20 2.42 -1.76
CA ALA A 351 -10.06 2.03 -2.57
C ALA A 351 -9.41 0.71 -2.12
N LEU A 352 -9.51 0.33 -0.84
CA LEU A 352 -9.01 -0.95 -0.31
C LEU A 352 -9.73 -2.18 -0.91
N MET A 353 -10.87 -1.99 -1.58
CA MET A 353 -11.62 -3.07 -2.23
C MET A 353 -11.27 -3.22 -3.71
N VAL A 354 -10.43 -2.34 -4.28
CA VAL A 354 -10.11 -2.30 -5.72
C VAL A 354 -9.01 -3.27 -6.11
N SER A 355 -7.89 -3.26 -5.37
CA SER A 355 -6.70 -4.07 -5.66
C SER A 355 -6.65 -5.28 -4.75
N SER A 356 -6.16 -6.41 -5.26
CA SER A 356 -5.87 -7.62 -4.46
C SER A 356 -4.81 -7.41 -3.38
N GLU A 357 -4.09 -6.29 -3.43
CA GLU A 357 -3.14 -5.85 -2.40
C GLU A 357 -3.81 -5.03 -1.29
N GLY A 358 -5.07 -4.65 -1.45
CA GLY A 358 -5.84 -3.93 -0.44
C GLY A 358 -6.44 -4.89 0.60
N ALA A 359 -6.37 -4.54 1.87
CA ALA A 359 -6.85 -5.39 2.96
C ALA A 359 -8.31 -5.83 2.77
N CYS A 360 -9.22 -4.92 2.37
CA CYS A 360 -10.62 -5.28 2.14
C CYS A 360 -10.79 -6.30 1.02
N ALA A 361 -10.12 -6.12 -0.12
CA ALA A 361 -10.21 -7.05 -1.25
C ALA A 361 -9.58 -8.41 -0.92
N ALA A 362 -8.45 -8.41 -0.21
CA ALA A 362 -7.77 -9.63 0.23
C ALA A 362 -8.67 -10.44 1.19
N TYR A 363 -9.27 -9.80 2.19
CA TYR A 363 -10.23 -10.45 3.09
C TYR A 363 -11.48 -10.92 2.37
N TYR A 364 -11.99 -10.17 1.40
CA TYR A 364 -13.16 -10.57 0.62
C TYR A 364 -12.89 -11.83 -0.21
N GLN A 365 -11.70 -11.90 -0.82
CA GLN A 365 -11.33 -12.96 -1.75
C GLN A 365 -10.87 -14.24 -1.06
N PHE A 366 -10.13 -14.13 0.04
CA PHE A 366 -9.42 -15.25 0.68
C PHE A 366 -9.84 -15.46 2.14
N GLY A 367 -10.57 -14.52 2.74
CA GLY A 367 -11.02 -14.64 4.13
C GLY A 367 -11.98 -15.79 4.31
N ASP A 368 -11.89 -16.47 5.46
CA ASP A 368 -12.85 -17.49 5.87
C ASP A 368 -14.18 -16.82 6.22
N VAL A 369 -15.15 -16.94 5.32
CA VAL A 369 -16.47 -16.28 5.44
C VAL A 369 -17.22 -16.75 6.69
N GLU A 370 -17.09 -18.02 7.08
CA GLU A 370 -17.76 -18.56 8.30
C GLU A 370 -17.12 -17.97 9.55
N LYS A 371 -15.78 -17.92 9.59
CA LYS A 371 -15.03 -17.30 10.68
C LYS A 371 -15.28 -15.79 10.78
N ILE A 372 -15.45 -15.13 9.64
CA ILE A 372 -15.84 -13.71 9.56
C ILE A 372 -17.25 -13.50 10.14
N HIS A 373 -18.20 -14.36 9.80
CA HIS A 373 -19.57 -14.26 10.33
C HIS A 373 -19.66 -14.55 11.82
N SER A 374 -18.93 -15.54 12.33
CA SER A 374 -18.89 -15.83 13.78
C SER A 374 -18.29 -14.66 14.56
N ARG A 375 -17.15 -14.11 14.11
CA ARG A 375 -16.52 -12.93 14.73
C ARG A 375 -17.39 -11.68 14.70
N ARG A 376 -18.15 -11.44 13.62
CA ARG A 376 -19.16 -10.36 13.57
C ARG A 376 -20.26 -10.54 14.61
N ALA A 377 -20.75 -11.77 14.78
CA ALA A 377 -21.78 -12.05 15.76
C ALA A 377 -21.25 -11.84 17.19
N GLU A 378 -20.02 -12.25 17.47
CA GLU A 378 -19.35 -12.04 18.75
C GLU A 378 -19.11 -10.56 19.06
N ALA A 379 -18.60 -9.78 18.08
CA ALA A 379 -18.39 -8.35 18.21
C ALA A 379 -19.71 -7.59 18.46
N ALA A 380 -20.78 -7.93 17.75
CA ALA A 380 -22.11 -7.38 17.97
C ALA A 380 -22.68 -7.70 19.36
N ALA A 381 -22.45 -8.93 19.84
CA ALA A 381 -22.84 -9.34 21.18
C ALA A 381 -22.07 -8.57 22.27
N ALA A 382 -20.77 -8.37 22.09
CA ALA A 382 -19.93 -7.61 23.02
C ALA A 382 -20.38 -6.14 23.11
N GLN A 383 -20.58 -5.46 21.97
CA GLN A 383 -21.10 -4.09 21.94
C GLN A 383 -22.47 -3.95 22.60
N THR A 384 -23.33 -4.94 22.44
CA THR A 384 -24.64 -4.97 23.09
C THR A 384 -24.54 -5.14 24.62
N ALA A 385 -23.57 -5.93 25.08
CA ALA A 385 -23.28 -6.12 26.49
C ALA A 385 -22.73 -4.85 27.15
N GLU A 386 -21.78 -4.19 26.49
CA GLU A 386 -21.22 -2.89 26.96
C GLU A 386 -22.29 -1.79 27.03
N ALA A 387 -23.14 -1.67 26.02
CA ALA A 387 -24.26 -0.72 26.02
C ALA A 387 -25.26 -0.97 27.17
N ARG A 388 -25.52 -2.24 27.52
CA ARG A 388 -26.36 -2.60 28.68
C ARG A 388 -25.71 -2.23 30.01
N VAL A 389 -24.40 -2.42 30.17
CA VAL A 389 -23.66 -2.05 31.38
C VAL A 389 -23.59 -0.52 31.54
N ALA A 390 -23.42 0.22 30.47
CA ALA A 390 -23.43 1.69 30.48
C ALA A 390 -24.81 2.26 30.82
N GLY A 391 -25.91 1.65 30.31
CA GLY A 391 -27.29 2.05 30.59
C GLY A 391 -27.79 1.73 32.00
N THR A 392 -27.09 0.88 32.76
CA THR A 392 -27.43 0.58 34.17
C THR A 392 -26.70 1.45 35.19
N ARG A 393 -25.84 2.37 34.73
CA ARG A 393 -25.08 3.33 35.58
C ARG A 393 -25.58 4.78 35.51
N SER A 394 -26.73 5.02 34.85
CA SER A 394 -27.38 6.32 34.76
C SER A 394 -28.61 6.45 35.72
#